data_036f1f6f15a046f5089b2f7aca5473ab
#
_entry.id   036f1f6f15a046f5089b2f7aca5473ab
#
_cell.length_a   1.000
_cell.length_b   1.000
_cell.length_c   1.000
_cell.angle_alpha   90.00
_cell.angle_beta   90.00
_cell.angle_gamma   90.00
#
_symmetry.space_group_name_H-M   'P 1'
#
loop_
_entity.id
_entity.type
_entity.pdbx_description
1 polymer ?
#
loop_
_entity_poly.entity_id
_entity_poly.type
_entity_poly.pdbx_seq_one_letter_code
_entity_poly.pdbx_strand_id
1 'polypeptide(L)'
;NVTETNPITGLKIKEAVKKHGASLLTIEALVPAVGKISNIANLSTHDFAGRPDQFGTMVLALIKAVIDEPLIDGELAQRAPTYVKAISDALQAVSWQMIETATGRASAAWRDAARIFAAAKRAIIVVGPGVLRHPGGLDVTMNLLDLLLLTGHHGRPGCGLATLAEENNDQGAVEMGAVAEFLPGPSDLADRHARERLAGLWKEELPQGTGRTLTGILEEAKKGVIKAVYIVGENPVGSLPPSSGAKEALQQCEFLVCQELFMTETAALAHVVLPAASYAEKDGTFTNTEGLVQPVRQAIDTIGESRPDWEILSALSVLMGYPIEYGDAKEIFKEIRSVIPGYALLGPVPTPPRPDAAVVDQYVQSGYAEDVMHRYRVPGEGQGARGKRYEQSFTLVLSQSLFHSGKFSTRAKGLLDVEADGKLALNAIEAGKLNMTEGDRVRVYNERGEMTTTVTLRDRLPDGLVTFPEHFDEQALSLMPLTIDDRTGVPYYRAAHVKIERVP
;
A
#
# COMPACT_ATOMS: atom_id res chain seq x y z
N ASN A 1 -7.91 -5.03 5.50
CA ASN A 1 -8.90 -6.10 5.45
C ASN A 1 -9.03 -6.68 4.04
N VAL A 2 -8.38 -7.82 3.84
CA VAL A 2 -8.31 -8.50 2.53
C VAL A 2 -9.68 -8.96 2.00
N THR A 3 -10.68 -9.15 2.85
CA THR A 3 -12.03 -9.55 2.41
C THR A 3 -12.71 -8.45 1.58
N GLU A 4 -12.43 -7.19 1.87
CA GLU A 4 -12.99 -6.03 1.15
C GLU A 4 -12.01 -5.50 0.10
N THR A 5 -10.72 -5.37 0.44
CA THR A 5 -9.74 -4.77 -0.46
C THR A 5 -9.35 -5.69 -1.62
N ASN A 6 -9.22 -6.98 -1.35
CA ASN A 6 -8.74 -7.98 -2.32
C ASN A 6 -9.59 -9.27 -2.21
N PRO A 7 -10.88 -9.23 -2.58
CA PRO A 7 -11.83 -10.30 -2.28
C PRO A 7 -11.44 -11.67 -2.87
N ILE A 8 -10.79 -11.70 -4.03
CA ILE A 8 -10.31 -12.96 -4.63
C ILE A 8 -9.21 -13.60 -3.77
N THR A 9 -8.26 -12.79 -3.27
CA THR A 9 -7.25 -13.26 -2.32
C THR A 9 -7.92 -13.75 -1.02
N GLY A 10 -8.92 -13.02 -0.52
CA GLY A 10 -9.72 -13.44 0.63
C GLY A 10 -10.42 -14.79 0.41
N LEU A 11 -10.95 -15.05 -0.79
CA LEU A 11 -11.52 -16.35 -1.15
C LEU A 11 -10.48 -17.46 -1.16
N LYS A 12 -9.27 -17.21 -1.68
CA LYS A 12 -8.17 -18.18 -1.68
C LYS A 12 -7.68 -18.51 -0.28
N ILE A 13 -7.60 -17.52 0.61
CA ILE A 13 -7.30 -17.76 2.03
C ILE A 13 -8.39 -18.62 2.67
N LYS A 14 -9.68 -18.32 2.44
CA LYS A 14 -10.79 -19.14 2.92
C LYS A 14 -10.72 -20.59 2.40
N GLU A 15 -10.33 -20.77 1.15
CA GLU A 15 -10.13 -22.11 0.55
C GLU A 15 -8.98 -22.84 1.23
N ALA A 16 -7.83 -22.17 1.43
CA ALA A 16 -6.67 -22.75 2.11
C ALA A 16 -7.03 -23.25 3.53
N VAL A 17 -7.77 -22.45 4.29
CA VAL A 17 -8.19 -22.82 5.66
C VAL A 17 -9.22 -23.97 5.62
N LYS A 18 -10.31 -23.82 4.84
CA LYS A 18 -11.44 -24.75 4.90
C LYS A 18 -11.21 -26.07 4.21
N LYS A 19 -10.45 -26.07 3.08
CA LYS A 19 -10.25 -27.28 2.28
C LYS A 19 -8.88 -27.92 2.50
N HIS A 20 -7.87 -27.12 2.86
CA HIS A 20 -6.48 -27.59 2.95
C HIS A 20 -5.91 -27.57 4.36
N GLY A 21 -6.71 -27.19 5.36
CA GLY A 21 -6.32 -27.23 6.78
C GLY A 21 -5.21 -26.23 7.17
N ALA A 22 -5.07 -25.13 6.42
CA ALA A 22 -4.12 -24.10 6.78
C ALA A 22 -4.53 -23.39 8.09
N SER A 23 -3.57 -23.15 8.99
CA SER A 23 -3.77 -22.27 10.13
C SER A 23 -3.72 -20.81 9.67
N LEU A 24 -4.61 -19.98 10.16
CA LEU A 24 -4.69 -18.56 9.83
C LEU A 24 -4.45 -17.72 11.09
N LEU A 25 -3.49 -16.81 11.02
CA LEU A 25 -3.27 -15.77 12.02
C LEU A 25 -3.63 -14.43 11.38
N THR A 26 -4.44 -13.61 12.05
CA THR A 26 -4.84 -12.30 11.53
C THR A 26 -4.41 -11.18 12.47
N ILE A 27 -3.90 -10.08 11.90
CA ILE A 27 -3.67 -8.80 12.57
C ILE A 27 -4.44 -7.77 11.75
N GLU A 28 -5.57 -7.29 12.26
CA GLU A 28 -6.45 -6.37 11.53
C GLU A 28 -6.92 -5.21 12.40
N ALA A 29 -6.97 -4.00 11.81
CA ALA A 29 -7.56 -2.83 12.47
C ALA A 29 -9.08 -2.79 12.35
N LEU A 30 -9.59 -3.33 11.25
CA LEU A 30 -10.99 -3.22 10.86
C LEU A 30 -11.56 -4.63 10.66
N VAL A 31 -12.64 -4.91 11.36
CA VAL A 31 -13.42 -6.12 11.12
C VAL A 31 -14.62 -5.72 10.27
N PRO A 32 -14.64 -6.00 8.99
CA PRO A 32 -15.75 -5.61 8.14
C PRO A 32 -17.00 -6.39 8.51
N ALA A 33 -18.08 -5.71 8.49
CA ALA A 33 -19.41 -6.30 8.45
C ALA A 33 -20.10 -5.81 7.18
N VAL A 34 -19.79 -6.40 6.05
CA VAL A 34 -20.56 -6.18 4.83
C VAL A 34 -21.61 -7.27 4.71
N GLY A 35 -22.78 -7.03 5.25
CA GLY A 35 -23.92 -7.92 5.16
C GLY A 35 -23.64 -9.33 5.68
N LYS A 36 -23.90 -10.36 4.85
CA LYS A 36 -23.69 -11.79 5.19
C LYS A 36 -22.27 -12.31 4.83
N ILE A 37 -21.38 -11.46 4.33
CA ILE A 37 -20.03 -11.87 3.94
C ILE A 37 -19.18 -12.02 5.19
N SER A 38 -18.79 -13.26 5.49
CA SER A 38 -17.92 -13.52 6.64
C SER A 38 -16.50 -13.08 6.37
N ASN A 39 -15.96 -12.25 7.26
CA ASN A 39 -14.55 -11.91 7.28
C ASN A 39 -13.66 -13.16 7.44
N ILE A 40 -12.45 -13.12 6.89
CA ILE A 40 -11.45 -14.18 7.10
C ILE A 40 -11.05 -14.29 8.57
N ALA A 41 -11.05 -13.22 9.33
CA ALA A 41 -10.80 -13.23 10.77
C ALA A 41 -11.67 -14.23 11.54
N ASN A 42 -12.90 -14.50 11.09
CA ASN A 42 -13.77 -15.51 11.67
C ASN A 42 -13.27 -16.96 11.46
N LEU A 43 -12.26 -17.17 10.63
CA LEU A 43 -11.62 -18.45 10.36
C LEU A 43 -10.23 -18.55 11.01
N SER A 44 -9.73 -17.48 11.63
CA SER A 44 -8.40 -17.46 12.21
C SER A 44 -8.31 -18.33 13.47
N THR A 45 -7.15 -18.96 13.60
CA THR A 45 -6.74 -19.65 14.83
C THR A 45 -6.48 -18.62 15.94
N HIS A 46 -5.85 -17.51 15.56
CA HIS A 46 -5.67 -16.32 16.40
C HIS A 46 -6.04 -15.07 15.62
N ASP A 47 -6.92 -14.27 16.19
CA ASP A 47 -7.32 -12.96 15.66
C ASP A 47 -6.86 -11.86 16.63
N PHE A 48 -5.92 -11.05 16.16
CA PHE A 48 -5.34 -9.92 16.87
C PHE A 48 -5.92 -8.62 16.31
N ALA A 49 -7.15 -8.32 16.67
CA ALA A 49 -7.76 -7.03 16.34
C ALA A 49 -7.11 -5.91 17.16
N GLY A 50 -6.77 -4.81 16.51
CA GLY A 50 -6.18 -3.63 17.15
C GLY A 50 -6.20 -2.41 16.24
N ARG A 51 -5.73 -1.27 16.76
CA ARG A 51 -5.61 -0.05 15.97
C ARG A 51 -4.37 -0.08 15.08
N PRO A 52 -4.35 0.65 13.94
CA PRO A 52 -3.19 0.68 13.05
C PRO A 52 -1.87 1.05 13.75
N ASP A 53 -1.90 1.97 14.72
CA ASP A 53 -0.74 2.39 15.50
C ASP A 53 -0.14 1.29 16.39
N GLN A 54 -0.87 0.19 16.61
CA GLN A 54 -0.43 -0.97 17.39
C GLN A 54 0.24 -2.07 16.56
N PHE A 55 0.15 -2.02 15.21
CA PHE A 55 0.63 -3.10 14.34
C PHE A 55 2.12 -3.39 14.51
N GLY A 56 2.94 -2.34 14.60
CA GLY A 56 4.37 -2.51 14.89
C GLY A 56 4.62 -3.33 16.15
N THR A 57 3.94 -2.97 17.25
CA THR A 57 4.06 -3.69 18.53
C THR A 57 3.54 -5.12 18.44
N MET A 58 2.47 -5.37 17.65
CA MET A 58 1.93 -6.73 17.46
C MET A 58 2.91 -7.63 16.71
N VAL A 59 3.59 -7.11 15.69
CA VAL A 59 4.63 -7.85 14.98
C VAL A 59 5.85 -8.08 15.86
N LEU A 60 6.27 -7.07 16.64
CA LEU A 60 7.35 -7.24 17.63
C LEU A 60 7.02 -8.30 18.67
N ALA A 61 5.76 -8.45 19.08
CA ALA A 61 5.33 -9.51 20.00
C ALA A 61 5.60 -10.91 19.44
N LEU A 62 5.32 -11.12 18.13
CA LEU A 62 5.61 -12.39 17.47
C LEU A 62 7.12 -12.66 17.40
N ILE A 63 7.91 -11.66 17.02
CA ILE A 63 9.37 -11.79 16.93
C ILE A 63 9.98 -12.04 18.32
N LYS A 64 9.50 -11.30 19.33
CA LYS A 64 9.95 -11.53 20.71
C LYS A 64 9.64 -12.94 21.17
N ALA A 65 8.47 -13.47 20.84
CA ALA A 65 8.11 -14.86 21.17
C ALA A 65 9.05 -15.86 20.47
N VAL A 66 9.42 -15.63 19.19
CA VAL A 66 10.37 -16.47 18.45
C VAL A 66 11.75 -16.47 19.12
N ILE A 67 12.21 -15.32 19.60
CA ILE A 67 13.52 -15.20 20.29
C ILE A 67 13.47 -15.84 21.69
N ASP A 68 12.44 -15.53 22.49
CA ASP A 68 12.33 -16.00 23.86
C ASP A 68 12.09 -17.53 23.99
N GLU A 69 11.49 -18.16 22.96
CA GLU A 69 11.13 -19.58 22.96
C GLU A 69 12.01 -20.44 22.03
N PRO A 70 13.24 -20.11 21.77
CA PRO A 70 14.20 -20.58 20.77
C PRO A 70 13.55 -21.24 19.52
N LEU A 71 12.62 -20.51 18.88
CA LEU A 71 11.94 -20.94 17.64
C LEU A 71 12.70 -20.53 16.37
N ILE A 72 13.94 -20.10 16.52
CA ILE A 72 14.79 -19.61 15.43
C ILE A 72 15.20 -20.78 14.55
N ASP A 73 15.16 -20.55 13.22
CA ASP A 73 15.69 -21.52 12.26
C ASP A 73 17.18 -21.79 12.50
N GLY A 74 17.53 -23.05 12.64
CA GLY A 74 18.90 -23.46 12.99
C GLY A 74 19.92 -23.15 11.89
N GLU A 75 19.52 -23.15 10.63
CA GLU A 75 20.39 -22.78 9.50
C GLU A 75 20.71 -21.27 9.56
N LEU A 76 19.70 -20.42 9.79
CA LEU A 76 19.92 -18.98 9.93
C LEU A 76 20.82 -18.68 11.14
N ALA A 77 20.56 -19.32 12.28
CA ALA A 77 21.37 -19.09 13.50
C ALA A 77 22.84 -19.39 13.31
N GLN A 78 23.18 -20.39 12.47
CA GLN A 78 24.57 -20.72 12.13
C GLN A 78 25.17 -19.78 11.09
N ARG A 79 24.41 -19.37 10.09
CA ARG A 79 24.89 -18.56 8.96
C ARG A 79 24.99 -17.08 9.28
N ALA A 80 24.08 -16.55 10.11
CA ALA A 80 23.98 -15.13 10.43
C ALA A 80 23.82 -14.87 11.94
N PRO A 81 24.76 -15.33 12.79
CA PRO A 81 24.64 -15.17 14.23
C PRO A 81 24.65 -13.71 14.70
N THR A 82 25.32 -12.83 13.99
CA THR A 82 25.34 -11.38 14.26
C THR A 82 23.98 -10.74 14.03
N TYR A 83 23.26 -11.16 13.00
CA TYR A 83 21.89 -10.71 12.72
C TYR A 83 20.92 -11.12 13.84
N VAL A 84 20.93 -12.40 14.20
CA VAL A 84 20.10 -12.91 15.29
C VAL A 84 20.43 -12.19 16.61
N LYS A 85 21.72 -11.96 16.87
CA LYS A 85 22.15 -11.21 18.06
C LYS A 85 21.66 -9.77 18.05
N ALA A 86 21.73 -9.06 16.93
CA ALA A 86 21.26 -7.67 16.83
C ALA A 86 19.75 -7.55 17.16
N ILE A 87 18.94 -8.47 16.62
CA ILE A 87 17.50 -8.53 16.95
C ILE A 87 17.29 -8.85 18.43
N SER A 88 18.00 -9.82 18.96
CA SER A 88 17.90 -10.20 20.38
C SER A 88 18.28 -9.06 21.30
N ASP A 89 19.36 -8.33 21.00
CA ASP A 89 19.81 -7.18 21.78
C ASP A 89 18.80 -6.04 21.73
N ALA A 90 18.23 -5.75 20.57
CA ALA A 90 17.18 -4.71 20.42
C ALA A 90 15.92 -5.06 21.21
N LEU A 91 15.54 -6.33 21.30
CA LEU A 91 14.37 -6.78 22.04
C LEU A 91 14.57 -6.83 23.56
N GLN A 92 15.79 -6.69 24.09
CA GLN A 92 16.03 -6.62 25.53
C GLN A 92 15.32 -5.43 26.19
N ALA A 93 15.19 -4.31 25.47
CA ALA A 93 14.46 -3.13 25.93
C ALA A 93 12.92 -3.30 25.89
N VAL A 94 12.42 -4.33 25.22
CA VAL A 94 10.99 -4.57 25.00
C VAL A 94 10.50 -5.65 26.00
N SER A 95 9.81 -5.24 27.04
CA SER A 95 9.21 -6.18 28.02
C SER A 95 7.84 -6.69 27.55
N TRP A 96 7.47 -7.88 28.01
CA TRP A 96 6.11 -8.41 27.80
C TRP A 96 5.04 -7.50 28.39
N GLN A 97 5.30 -6.89 29.54
CA GLN A 97 4.39 -5.92 30.15
C GLN A 97 4.11 -4.72 29.23
N MET A 98 5.13 -4.19 28.52
CA MET A 98 4.94 -3.11 27.54
C MET A 98 4.04 -3.57 26.39
N ILE A 99 4.30 -4.78 25.86
CA ILE A 99 3.51 -5.36 24.77
C ILE A 99 2.05 -5.58 25.20
N GLU A 100 1.83 -6.18 26.35
CA GLU A 100 0.49 -6.44 26.89
C GLU A 100 -0.29 -5.14 27.13
N THR A 101 0.38 -4.13 27.68
CA THR A 101 -0.22 -2.80 27.88
C THR A 101 -0.56 -2.12 26.54
N ALA A 102 0.32 -2.21 25.56
CA ALA A 102 0.12 -1.55 24.27
C ALA A 102 -0.93 -2.27 23.40
N THR A 103 -1.00 -3.60 23.44
CA THR A 103 -1.87 -4.40 22.57
C THR A 103 -3.17 -4.86 23.24
N GLY A 104 -3.23 -4.81 24.58
CA GLY A 104 -4.34 -5.36 25.35
C GLY A 104 -4.43 -6.90 25.31
N ARG A 105 -3.36 -7.59 24.87
CA ARG A 105 -3.32 -9.05 24.71
C ARG A 105 -2.24 -9.67 25.57
N ALA A 106 -2.59 -10.78 26.23
CA ALA A 106 -1.65 -11.52 27.07
C ALA A 106 -0.50 -12.13 26.23
N SER A 107 0.71 -12.15 26.79
CA SER A 107 1.91 -12.72 26.16
C SER A 107 1.74 -14.18 25.72
N ALA A 108 0.94 -14.97 26.44
CA ALA A 108 0.65 -16.35 26.09
C ALA A 108 0.05 -16.52 24.69
N ALA A 109 -0.85 -15.61 24.26
CA ALA A 109 -1.47 -15.67 22.94
C ALA A 109 -0.43 -15.41 21.81
N TRP A 110 0.50 -14.49 22.05
CA TRP A 110 1.59 -14.21 21.10
C TRP A 110 2.57 -15.37 20.99
N ARG A 111 2.92 -16.00 22.11
CA ARG A 111 3.79 -17.18 22.15
C ARG A 111 3.17 -18.36 21.40
N ASP A 112 1.87 -18.59 21.59
CA ASP A 112 1.16 -19.66 20.89
C ASP A 112 1.09 -19.41 19.37
N ALA A 113 0.76 -18.19 18.97
CA ALA A 113 0.78 -17.80 17.56
C ALA A 113 2.17 -17.95 16.92
N ALA A 114 3.23 -17.56 17.63
CA ALA A 114 4.60 -17.71 17.16
C ALA A 114 5.01 -19.19 16.99
N ARG A 115 4.61 -20.07 17.91
CA ARG A 115 4.84 -21.52 17.79
C ARG A 115 4.13 -22.10 16.55
N ILE A 116 2.87 -21.74 16.33
CA ILE A 116 2.09 -22.17 15.16
C ILE A 116 2.80 -21.72 13.88
N PHE A 117 3.24 -20.45 13.84
CA PHE A 117 3.91 -19.89 12.67
C PHE A 117 5.26 -20.58 12.42
N ALA A 118 6.10 -20.68 13.42
CA ALA A 118 7.44 -21.27 13.30
C ALA A 118 7.41 -22.78 12.95
N ALA A 119 6.41 -23.52 13.49
CA ALA A 119 6.25 -24.95 13.22
C ALA A 119 5.68 -25.26 11.82
N ALA A 120 5.18 -24.26 11.09
CA ALA A 120 4.58 -24.46 9.79
C ALA A 120 5.65 -24.92 8.76
N LYS A 121 5.32 -25.92 7.94
CA LYS A 121 6.21 -26.33 6.83
C LYS A 121 6.33 -25.25 5.77
N ARG A 122 5.27 -24.49 5.57
CA ARG A 122 5.20 -23.34 4.63
C ARG A 122 4.35 -22.26 5.28
N ALA A 123 4.87 -21.03 5.27
CA ALA A 123 4.15 -19.87 5.78
C ALA A 123 4.24 -18.71 4.79
N ILE A 124 3.11 -18.06 4.56
CA ILE A 124 3.00 -16.85 3.75
C ILE A 124 2.44 -15.75 4.64
N ILE A 125 3.08 -14.61 4.63
CA ILE A 125 2.54 -13.38 5.24
C ILE A 125 1.92 -12.55 4.12
N VAL A 126 0.66 -12.16 4.29
CA VAL A 126 -0.05 -11.30 3.34
C VAL A 126 -0.25 -9.93 4.00
N VAL A 127 0.32 -8.90 3.42
CA VAL A 127 0.27 -7.52 3.92
C VAL A 127 -0.68 -6.71 3.04
N GLY A 128 -1.73 -6.18 3.64
CA GLY A 128 -2.65 -5.29 2.95
C GLY A 128 -2.10 -3.87 2.78
N PRO A 129 -2.59 -3.11 1.79
CA PRO A 129 -2.08 -1.77 1.46
C PRO A 129 -2.21 -0.77 2.64
N GLY A 130 -3.19 -0.96 3.51
CA GLY A 130 -3.37 -0.10 4.69
C GLY A 130 -2.19 -0.12 5.68
N VAL A 131 -1.41 -1.21 5.72
CA VAL A 131 -0.18 -1.27 6.53
C VAL A 131 0.90 -0.39 5.91
N LEU A 132 1.09 -0.50 4.60
CA LEU A 132 2.14 0.23 3.87
C LEU A 132 1.87 1.74 3.82
N ARG A 133 0.62 2.16 3.90
CA ARG A 133 0.17 3.56 3.88
C ARG A 133 -0.04 4.19 5.26
N HIS A 134 0.48 3.55 6.30
CA HIS A 134 0.47 4.06 7.67
C HIS A 134 1.89 4.51 8.06
N PRO A 135 2.06 5.60 8.84
CA PRO A 135 3.36 5.94 9.42
C PRO A 135 3.97 4.74 10.16
N GLY A 136 5.21 4.39 9.83
CA GLY A 136 5.86 3.18 10.34
C GLY A 136 5.53 1.90 9.56
N GLY A 137 4.77 1.96 8.45
CA GLY A 137 4.45 0.79 7.62
C GLY A 137 5.67 0.09 7.04
N LEU A 138 6.71 0.85 6.67
CA LEU A 138 8.00 0.29 6.26
C LEU A 138 8.60 -0.55 7.40
N ASP A 139 8.65 -0.04 8.62
CA ASP A 139 9.19 -0.76 9.77
C ASP A 139 8.42 -2.04 10.07
N VAL A 140 7.08 -1.97 9.99
CA VAL A 140 6.22 -3.15 10.12
C VAL A 140 6.56 -4.20 9.07
N THR A 141 6.73 -3.79 7.82
CA THR A 141 7.03 -4.69 6.70
C THR A 141 8.42 -5.31 6.86
N MET A 142 9.42 -4.53 7.23
CA MET A 142 10.77 -5.03 7.51
C MET A 142 10.79 -6.00 8.69
N ASN A 143 10.03 -5.71 9.76
CA ASN A 143 9.88 -6.62 10.89
C ASN A 143 9.17 -7.94 10.52
N LEU A 144 8.23 -7.90 9.57
CA LEU A 144 7.60 -9.12 9.02
C LEU A 144 8.60 -9.95 8.19
N LEU A 145 9.52 -9.30 7.46
CA LEU A 145 10.63 -9.99 6.79
C LEU A 145 11.58 -10.62 7.81
N ASP A 146 11.89 -9.91 8.90
CA ASP A 146 12.68 -10.47 10.01
C ASP A 146 12.01 -11.72 10.61
N LEU A 147 10.69 -11.70 10.80
CA LEU A 147 9.94 -12.86 11.29
C LEU A 147 10.06 -14.06 10.34
N LEU A 148 9.94 -13.83 9.02
CA LEU A 148 10.11 -14.88 8.00
C LEU A 148 11.54 -15.44 7.98
N LEU A 149 12.56 -14.57 8.09
CA LEU A 149 13.95 -14.96 8.15
C LEU A 149 14.23 -15.80 9.41
N LEU A 150 13.86 -15.29 10.58
CA LEU A 150 14.08 -15.95 11.86
C LEU A 150 13.44 -17.34 11.94
N THR A 151 12.31 -17.54 11.27
CA THR A 151 11.59 -18.83 11.26
C THR A 151 11.89 -19.70 10.03
N GLY A 152 12.83 -19.29 9.18
CA GLY A 152 13.25 -20.04 8.01
C GLY A 152 12.24 -20.10 6.88
N HIS A 153 11.26 -19.19 6.84
CA HIS A 153 10.21 -19.14 5.81
C HIS A 153 10.51 -18.17 4.65
N HIS A 154 11.69 -17.55 4.63
CA HIS A 154 12.09 -16.72 3.51
C HIS A 154 12.82 -17.53 2.43
N GLY A 155 12.52 -17.25 1.14
CA GLY A 155 13.20 -17.87 -0.01
C GLY A 155 12.92 -19.36 -0.23
N ARG A 156 11.92 -19.94 0.39
CA ARG A 156 11.45 -21.32 0.15
C ARG A 156 10.19 -21.32 -0.74
N PRO A 157 10.02 -22.31 -1.62
CA PRO A 157 8.81 -22.42 -2.42
C PRO A 157 7.54 -22.48 -1.55
N GLY A 158 6.57 -21.62 -1.84
CA GLY A 158 5.33 -21.47 -1.08
C GLY A 158 5.48 -20.81 0.28
N CYS A 159 6.58 -20.07 0.50
CA CYS A 159 6.81 -19.23 1.66
C CYS A 159 7.18 -17.81 1.22
N GLY A 160 6.91 -16.83 2.05
CA GLY A 160 7.37 -15.46 1.81
C GLY A 160 6.37 -14.40 2.22
N LEU A 161 6.65 -13.16 1.80
CA LEU A 161 5.83 -11.98 1.99
C LEU A 161 5.11 -11.64 0.69
N ALA A 162 3.81 -11.47 0.73
CA ALA A 162 3.00 -10.96 -0.37
C ALA A 162 2.40 -9.61 0.04
N THR A 163 2.85 -8.54 -0.58
CA THR A 163 2.26 -7.20 -0.41
C THR A 163 1.12 -7.05 -1.41
N LEU A 164 -0.08 -6.82 -0.90
CA LEU A 164 -1.24 -6.55 -1.75
C LEU A 164 -1.21 -5.08 -2.15
N ALA A 165 -1.22 -4.85 -3.45
CA ALA A 165 -1.36 -3.52 -4.03
C ALA A 165 -2.83 -3.09 -4.06
N GLU A 166 -3.09 -1.80 -4.22
CA GLU A 166 -4.44 -1.28 -4.46
C GLU A 166 -4.83 -1.43 -5.91
N GLU A 167 -3.86 -1.20 -6.82
CA GLU A 167 -4.07 -1.35 -8.25
C GLU A 167 -3.60 -2.72 -8.74
N ASN A 168 -4.27 -3.22 -9.75
CA ASN A 168 -4.03 -4.58 -10.25
C ASN A 168 -2.72 -4.74 -11.05
N ASN A 169 -2.03 -3.64 -11.40
CA ASN A 169 -0.77 -3.64 -12.15
C ASN A 169 0.35 -2.85 -11.45
N ASP A 170 0.27 -2.60 -10.15
CA ASP A 170 1.34 -1.89 -9.41
C ASP A 170 2.69 -2.58 -9.58
N GLN A 171 2.70 -3.92 -9.51
CA GLN A 171 3.91 -4.71 -9.74
C GLN A 171 4.48 -4.47 -11.14
N GLY A 172 3.61 -4.49 -12.17
CA GLY A 172 4.04 -4.25 -13.55
C GLY A 172 4.56 -2.82 -13.76
N ALA A 173 3.94 -1.82 -13.14
CA ALA A 173 4.40 -0.43 -13.21
C ALA A 173 5.82 -0.27 -12.64
N VAL A 174 6.08 -0.86 -11.46
CA VAL A 174 7.43 -0.86 -10.86
C VAL A 174 8.44 -1.59 -11.74
N GLU A 175 8.07 -2.76 -12.29
CA GLU A 175 8.94 -3.56 -13.16
C GLU A 175 9.27 -2.86 -14.47
N MET A 176 8.40 -1.98 -14.95
CA MET A 176 8.66 -1.13 -16.13
C MET A 176 9.48 0.14 -15.82
N GLY A 177 9.83 0.36 -14.56
CA GLY A 177 10.57 1.56 -14.15
C GLY A 177 9.69 2.82 -14.07
N ALA A 178 8.37 2.67 -13.88
CA ALA A 178 7.47 3.80 -13.65
C ALA A 178 7.58 4.33 -12.20
N VAL A 179 8.78 4.34 -11.66
CA VAL A 179 9.15 4.84 -10.34
C VAL A 179 10.49 5.58 -10.43
N ALA A 180 10.74 6.50 -9.52
CA ALA A 180 11.90 7.38 -9.59
C ALA A 180 13.25 6.69 -9.27
N GLU A 181 13.19 5.53 -8.62
CA GLU A 181 14.35 4.85 -8.03
C GLU A 181 14.91 3.72 -8.89
N PHE A 182 14.12 3.19 -9.84
CA PHE A 182 14.49 1.99 -10.58
C PHE A 182 14.49 2.20 -12.10
N LEU A 183 15.39 1.47 -12.75
CA LEU A 183 15.34 1.19 -14.18
C LEU A 183 14.39 0.01 -14.45
N PRO A 184 13.91 -0.17 -15.70
CA PRO A 184 13.17 -1.38 -16.08
C PRO A 184 13.88 -2.67 -15.67
N GLY A 185 13.10 -3.62 -15.11
CA GLY A 185 13.59 -4.87 -14.54
C GLY A 185 13.99 -4.79 -13.06
N PRO A 186 13.31 -3.98 -12.26
CA PRO A 186 13.59 -3.24 -11.03
C PRO A 186 15.09 -3.26 -10.66
N SER A 187 15.89 -2.75 -11.57
CA SER A 187 17.34 -2.60 -11.36
C SER A 187 17.62 -1.22 -10.75
N ASP A 188 18.54 -1.20 -9.78
CA ASP A 188 19.00 0.07 -9.19
C ASP A 188 19.54 1.02 -10.27
N LEU A 189 19.28 2.31 -10.14
CA LEU A 189 19.82 3.33 -11.03
C LEU A 189 21.35 3.35 -11.08
N ALA A 190 22.02 2.90 -10.02
CA ALA A 190 23.47 2.75 -9.97
C ALA A 190 23.98 1.45 -10.63
N ASP A 191 23.09 0.51 -11.00
CA ASP A 191 23.49 -0.73 -11.67
C ASP A 191 24.07 -0.44 -13.06
N ARG A 192 25.39 -0.51 -13.14
CA ARG A 192 26.13 -0.23 -14.37
C ARG A 192 25.74 -1.16 -15.52
N HIS A 193 25.50 -2.45 -15.26
CA HIS A 193 25.18 -3.41 -16.31
C HIS A 193 23.76 -3.18 -16.86
N ALA A 194 22.80 -2.85 -15.99
CA ALA A 194 21.46 -2.47 -16.42
C ALA A 194 21.49 -1.18 -17.26
N ARG A 195 22.24 -0.18 -16.82
CA ARG A 195 22.43 1.08 -17.56
C ARG A 195 23.05 0.88 -18.94
N GLU A 196 24.17 0.17 -19.01
CA GLU A 196 24.86 -0.11 -20.29
C GLU A 196 23.96 -0.87 -21.26
N ARG A 197 23.19 -1.84 -20.77
CA ARG A 197 22.23 -2.61 -21.58
C ARG A 197 21.11 -1.72 -22.14
N LEU A 198 20.50 -0.89 -21.31
CA LEU A 198 19.42 0.00 -21.72
C LEU A 198 19.92 1.12 -22.64
N ALA A 199 21.05 1.74 -22.32
CA ALA A 199 21.66 2.77 -23.17
C ALA A 199 22.05 2.21 -24.54
N GLY A 200 22.55 0.98 -24.61
CA GLY A 200 22.85 0.30 -25.87
C GLY A 200 21.61 -0.01 -26.72
N LEU A 201 20.48 -0.36 -26.08
CA LEU A 201 19.21 -0.64 -26.74
C LEU A 201 18.56 0.66 -27.26
N TRP A 202 18.44 1.65 -26.40
CA TRP A 202 17.77 2.91 -26.70
C TRP A 202 18.66 3.92 -27.43
N LYS A 203 19.98 3.66 -27.51
CA LYS A 203 21.00 4.53 -28.13
C LYS A 203 21.06 5.92 -27.51
N GLU A 204 20.76 6.00 -26.22
CA GLU A 204 20.72 7.24 -25.45
C GLU A 204 21.44 7.07 -24.11
N GLU A 205 22.01 8.17 -23.60
CA GLU A 205 22.53 8.21 -22.24
C GLU A 205 21.39 8.32 -21.24
N LEU A 206 21.39 7.43 -20.26
CA LEU A 206 20.40 7.46 -19.19
C LEU A 206 20.72 8.56 -18.17
N PRO A 207 19.72 9.23 -17.61
CA PRO A 207 19.91 10.25 -16.58
C PRO A 207 20.76 9.74 -15.42
N GLN A 208 21.58 10.62 -14.85
CA GLN A 208 22.35 10.35 -13.65
C GLN A 208 21.53 10.76 -12.42
N GLY A 209 21.33 9.82 -11.50
CA GLY A 209 20.62 10.10 -10.25
C GLY A 209 19.13 9.83 -10.27
N THR A 210 18.57 9.76 -9.07
CA THR A 210 17.16 9.48 -8.80
C THR A 210 16.26 10.63 -9.21
N GLY A 211 15.08 10.31 -9.77
CA GLY A 211 14.02 11.28 -10.02
C GLY A 211 13.42 11.86 -8.74
N ARG A 212 12.27 12.51 -8.86
CA ARG A 212 11.54 13.07 -7.71
C ARG A 212 10.32 12.24 -7.40
N THR A 213 9.98 12.13 -6.11
CA THR A 213 8.67 11.64 -5.68
C THR A 213 7.57 12.63 -6.08
N LEU A 214 6.31 12.20 -6.07
CA LEU A 214 5.17 13.07 -6.34
C LEU A 214 5.20 14.35 -5.47
N THR A 215 5.43 14.20 -4.17
CA THR A 215 5.51 15.34 -3.24
C THR A 215 6.69 16.25 -3.55
N GLY A 216 7.84 15.69 -3.92
CA GLY A 216 9.00 16.45 -4.37
C GLY A 216 8.75 17.23 -5.65
N ILE A 217 8.03 16.64 -6.63
CA ILE A 217 7.61 17.34 -7.86
C ILE A 217 6.72 18.55 -7.50
N LEU A 218 5.74 18.36 -6.64
CA LEU A 218 4.82 19.43 -6.23
C LEU A 218 5.55 20.56 -5.49
N GLU A 219 6.50 20.22 -4.61
CA GLU A 219 7.31 21.22 -3.90
C GLU A 219 8.20 22.04 -4.85
N GLU A 220 8.85 21.38 -5.82
CA GLU A 220 9.70 22.06 -6.79
C GLU A 220 8.88 22.87 -7.80
N ALA A 221 7.68 22.43 -8.16
CA ALA A 221 6.73 23.20 -8.95
C ALA A 221 6.31 24.48 -8.23
N LYS A 222 5.98 24.42 -6.93
CA LYS A 222 5.70 25.62 -6.10
C LYS A 222 6.85 26.62 -6.06
N LYS A 223 8.08 26.14 -6.13
CA LYS A 223 9.28 26.98 -6.16
C LYS A 223 9.61 27.52 -7.55
N GLY A 224 8.85 27.13 -8.59
CA GLY A 224 9.11 27.50 -9.98
C GLY A 224 10.35 26.84 -10.58
N VAL A 225 10.89 25.79 -9.93
CA VAL A 225 12.02 24.99 -10.45
C VAL A 225 11.51 24.06 -11.53
N ILE A 226 10.41 23.34 -11.27
CA ILE A 226 9.69 22.57 -12.28
C ILE A 226 8.66 23.50 -12.93
N LYS A 227 8.82 23.73 -14.21
CA LYS A 227 8.00 24.63 -15.02
C LYS A 227 6.94 23.93 -15.85
N ALA A 228 7.21 22.69 -16.23
CA ALA A 228 6.29 21.87 -17.03
C ALA A 228 6.08 20.51 -16.35
N VAL A 229 4.83 20.05 -16.33
CA VAL A 229 4.45 18.75 -15.78
C VAL A 229 3.56 18.03 -16.79
N TYR A 230 3.85 16.74 -17.01
CA TYR A 230 3.02 15.85 -17.78
C TYR A 230 2.51 14.74 -16.86
N ILE A 231 1.21 14.68 -16.67
CA ILE A 231 0.52 13.73 -15.77
C ILE A 231 -0.21 12.70 -16.61
N VAL A 232 0.02 11.42 -16.33
CA VAL A 232 -0.60 10.29 -17.02
C VAL A 232 -1.35 9.43 -16.03
N GLY A 233 -2.68 9.37 -16.15
CA GLY A 233 -3.54 8.48 -15.36
C GLY A 233 -3.54 8.77 -13.85
N GLU A 234 -3.31 10.01 -13.42
CA GLU A 234 -3.25 10.39 -12.02
C GLU A 234 -3.99 11.72 -11.77
N ASN A 235 -4.59 11.85 -10.60
CA ASN A 235 -5.36 13.03 -10.20
C ASN A 235 -4.88 13.61 -8.86
N PRO A 236 -3.67 14.19 -8.77
CA PRO A 236 -3.11 14.69 -7.52
C PRO A 236 -3.99 15.71 -6.78
N VAL A 237 -4.76 16.52 -7.50
CA VAL A 237 -5.67 17.51 -6.90
C VAL A 237 -6.85 16.84 -6.20
N GLY A 238 -7.34 15.72 -6.75
CA GLY A 238 -8.47 14.97 -6.19
C GLY A 238 -8.06 13.84 -5.24
N SER A 239 -6.81 13.35 -5.29
CA SER A 239 -6.35 12.20 -4.50
C SER A 239 -5.53 12.58 -3.26
N LEU A 240 -4.91 13.76 -3.24
CA LEU A 240 -4.15 14.23 -2.09
C LEU A 240 -4.96 15.20 -1.22
N PRO A 241 -4.67 15.28 0.10
CA PRO A 241 -5.27 16.27 0.96
C PRO A 241 -4.96 17.70 0.48
N PRO A 242 -5.85 18.68 0.69
CA PRO A 242 -5.58 20.09 0.35
C PRO A 242 -4.27 20.62 0.95
N SER A 243 -3.86 20.11 2.12
CA SER A 243 -2.61 20.46 2.77
C SER A 243 -1.35 20.09 1.97
N SER A 244 -1.47 19.26 0.93
CA SER A 244 -0.39 18.97 -0.03
C SER A 244 -0.04 20.20 -0.87
N GLY A 245 -1.02 21.08 -1.09
CA GLY A 245 -0.92 22.22 -2.01
C GLY A 245 -0.72 21.78 -3.46
N ALA A 246 -1.25 20.60 -3.85
CA ALA A 246 -1.14 20.08 -5.21
C ALA A 246 -1.79 21.02 -6.24
N LYS A 247 -2.95 21.57 -5.89
CA LYS A 247 -3.65 22.51 -6.77
C LYS A 247 -2.82 23.76 -7.05
N GLU A 248 -2.30 24.37 -6.00
CA GLU A 248 -1.48 25.60 -6.10
C GLU A 248 -0.17 25.31 -6.84
N ALA A 249 0.46 24.17 -6.59
CA ALA A 249 1.68 23.77 -7.27
C ALA A 249 1.48 23.63 -8.78
N LEU A 250 0.41 22.91 -9.18
CA LEU A 250 0.12 22.69 -10.61
C LEU A 250 -0.35 23.95 -11.33
N GLN A 251 -1.04 24.86 -10.63
CA GLN A 251 -1.43 26.17 -11.20
C GLN A 251 -0.22 27.11 -11.43
N GLN A 252 0.90 26.88 -10.76
CA GLN A 252 2.12 27.66 -10.95
C GLN A 252 2.98 27.18 -12.13
N CYS A 253 2.71 25.97 -12.63
CA CYS A 253 3.43 25.46 -13.81
C CYS A 253 3.17 26.31 -15.04
N GLU A 254 4.23 26.64 -15.78
CA GLU A 254 4.13 27.34 -17.06
C GLU A 254 3.39 26.49 -18.11
N PHE A 255 3.51 25.16 -18.01
CA PHE A 255 2.83 24.22 -18.89
C PHE A 255 2.43 22.93 -18.16
N LEU A 256 1.15 22.59 -18.22
CA LEU A 256 0.57 21.38 -17.63
C LEU A 256 -0.17 20.57 -18.71
N VAL A 257 0.25 19.32 -18.90
CA VAL A 257 -0.42 18.35 -19.75
C VAL A 257 -1.01 17.25 -18.86
N CYS A 258 -2.25 16.86 -19.11
CA CYS A 258 -2.90 15.76 -18.43
C CYS A 258 -3.43 14.76 -19.46
N GLN A 259 -2.99 13.50 -19.36
CA GLN A 259 -3.49 12.38 -20.14
C GLN A 259 -4.37 11.54 -19.23
N GLU A 260 -5.67 11.51 -19.50
CA GLU A 260 -6.63 10.98 -18.52
C GLU A 260 -7.89 10.44 -19.20
N LEU A 261 -8.60 9.54 -18.50
CA LEU A 261 -9.88 8.95 -18.92
C LEU A 261 -11.06 9.92 -18.74
N PHE A 262 -11.01 10.72 -17.69
CA PHE A 262 -12.09 11.63 -17.30
C PHE A 262 -11.57 13.05 -17.08
N MET A 263 -12.45 14.01 -17.20
CA MET A 263 -12.14 15.38 -16.79
C MET A 263 -12.11 15.45 -15.26
N THR A 264 -10.94 15.17 -14.69
CA THR A 264 -10.67 15.23 -13.26
C THR A 264 -10.36 16.66 -12.81
N GLU A 265 -10.27 16.91 -11.49
CA GLU A 265 -9.86 18.19 -10.93
C GLU A 265 -8.47 18.61 -11.43
N THR A 266 -7.56 17.67 -11.60
CA THR A 266 -6.23 17.92 -12.19
C THR A 266 -6.32 18.22 -13.67
N ALA A 267 -7.08 17.45 -14.43
CA ALA A 267 -7.29 17.67 -15.86
C ALA A 267 -7.92 19.04 -16.15
N ALA A 268 -8.82 19.49 -15.26
CA ALA A 268 -9.45 20.81 -15.38
C ALA A 268 -8.48 22.00 -15.21
N LEU A 269 -7.30 21.77 -14.63
CA LEU A 269 -6.24 22.78 -14.52
C LEU A 269 -5.26 22.74 -15.69
N ALA A 270 -5.29 21.68 -16.50
CA ALA A 270 -4.29 21.45 -17.55
C ALA A 270 -4.44 22.41 -18.73
N HIS A 271 -3.33 22.82 -19.32
CA HIS A 271 -3.29 23.58 -20.58
C HIS A 271 -3.65 22.70 -21.77
N VAL A 272 -3.34 21.40 -21.69
CA VAL A 272 -3.67 20.39 -22.69
C VAL A 272 -4.17 19.14 -22.00
N VAL A 273 -5.30 18.61 -22.45
CA VAL A 273 -5.84 17.33 -22.02
C VAL A 273 -5.82 16.37 -23.20
N LEU A 274 -5.19 15.20 -23.01
CA LEU A 274 -5.10 14.13 -24.00
C LEU A 274 -6.02 12.99 -23.55
N PRO A 275 -7.05 12.62 -24.34
CA PRO A 275 -7.99 11.57 -23.96
C PRO A 275 -7.34 10.19 -24.07
N ALA A 276 -7.22 9.48 -22.96
CA ALA A 276 -6.66 8.15 -22.86
C ALA A 276 -7.73 7.06 -22.97
N ALA A 277 -7.36 5.90 -23.51
CA ALA A 277 -8.20 4.71 -23.52
C ALA A 277 -8.11 3.95 -22.20
N SER A 278 -9.24 3.40 -21.73
CA SER A 278 -9.28 2.53 -20.57
C SER A 278 -8.62 1.17 -20.82
N TYR A 279 -8.45 0.36 -19.78
CA TYR A 279 -7.91 -1.00 -19.91
C TYR A 279 -8.79 -1.91 -20.79
N ALA A 280 -10.09 -1.64 -20.89
CA ALA A 280 -11.02 -2.42 -21.70
C ALA A 280 -10.93 -2.08 -23.21
N GLU A 281 -10.32 -0.95 -23.54
CA GLU A 281 -10.25 -0.37 -24.90
C GLU A 281 -8.87 -0.58 -25.54
N LYS A 282 -7.96 -1.33 -24.93
CA LYS A 282 -6.60 -1.54 -25.43
C LYS A 282 -6.04 -2.92 -25.10
N ASP A 283 -5.09 -3.36 -25.91
CA ASP A 283 -4.25 -4.51 -25.62
C ASP A 283 -3.06 -4.12 -24.72
N GLY A 284 -2.54 -5.07 -23.97
CA GLY A 284 -1.36 -4.91 -23.13
C GLY A 284 -1.09 -6.09 -22.23
N THR A 285 -0.37 -5.87 -21.13
CA THR A 285 -0.13 -6.86 -20.08
C THR A 285 -0.24 -6.23 -18.71
N PHE A 286 -0.70 -7.03 -17.74
CA PHE A 286 -0.63 -6.71 -16.31
C PHE A 286 0.21 -7.74 -15.59
N THR A 287 1.00 -7.33 -14.63
CA THR A 287 1.71 -8.22 -13.69
C THR A 287 1.02 -8.16 -12.35
N ASN A 288 0.45 -9.30 -11.92
CA ASN A 288 -0.25 -9.37 -10.65
C ASN A 288 0.71 -9.50 -9.45
N THR A 289 0.17 -9.48 -8.24
CA THR A 289 0.93 -9.61 -6.97
C THR A 289 1.77 -10.91 -6.86
N GLU A 290 1.41 -11.97 -7.60
CA GLU A 290 2.19 -13.21 -7.65
C GLU A 290 3.35 -13.14 -8.65
N GLY A 291 3.54 -12.02 -9.34
CA GLY A 291 4.51 -11.87 -10.42
C GLY A 291 4.09 -12.55 -11.72
N LEU A 292 2.80 -12.88 -11.87
CA LEU A 292 2.27 -13.49 -13.09
C LEU A 292 1.94 -12.39 -14.12
N VAL A 293 2.64 -12.42 -15.25
CA VAL A 293 2.36 -11.55 -16.40
C VAL A 293 1.18 -12.10 -17.19
N GLN A 294 0.11 -11.33 -17.26
CA GLN A 294 -1.14 -11.73 -17.89
C GLN A 294 -1.51 -10.80 -19.04
N PRO A 295 -1.92 -11.32 -20.21
CA PRO A 295 -2.35 -10.47 -21.30
C PRO A 295 -3.69 -9.79 -20.99
N VAL A 296 -3.75 -8.50 -21.28
CA VAL A 296 -4.99 -7.72 -21.35
C VAL A 296 -5.39 -7.64 -22.80
N ARG A 297 -6.63 -7.90 -23.12
CA ARG A 297 -7.16 -7.86 -24.49
C ARG A 297 -8.25 -6.81 -24.59
N GLN A 298 -8.19 -6.03 -25.62
CA GLN A 298 -9.26 -5.10 -25.96
C GLN A 298 -10.61 -5.82 -26.01
N ALA A 299 -11.56 -5.32 -25.26
CA ALA A 299 -12.92 -5.87 -25.15
C ALA A 299 -13.96 -4.99 -25.85
N ILE A 300 -13.70 -3.69 -25.96
CA ILE A 300 -14.56 -2.69 -26.62
C ILE A 300 -13.71 -1.75 -27.45
N ASP A 301 -14.32 -1.08 -28.41
CA ASP A 301 -13.66 -0.03 -29.19
C ASP A 301 -13.42 1.22 -28.32
N THR A 302 -12.41 2.01 -28.69
CA THR A 302 -12.11 3.28 -28.00
C THR A 302 -13.26 4.27 -28.15
N ILE A 303 -13.53 5.03 -27.10
CA ILE A 303 -14.64 6.01 -27.04
C ILE A 303 -14.16 7.36 -27.58
N GLY A 304 -14.86 7.88 -28.58
CA GLY A 304 -14.58 9.20 -29.15
C GLY A 304 -13.20 9.29 -29.79
N GLU A 305 -12.36 10.22 -29.33
CA GLU A 305 -10.99 10.40 -29.80
C GLU A 305 -9.93 9.83 -28.87
N SER A 306 -10.35 9.03 -27.87
CA SER A 306 -9.41 8.42 -26.93
C SER A 306 -8.49 7.42 -27.63
N ARG A 307 -7.25 7.32 -27.15
CA ARG A 307 -6.23 6.43 -27.68
C ARG A 307 -5.51 5.69 -26.57
N PRO A 308 -5.00 4.48 -26.83
CA PRO A 308 -4.06 3.82 -25.92
C PRO A 308 -2.90 4.74 -25.55
N ASP A 309 -2.49 4.70 -24.30
CA ASP A 309 -1.44 5.58 -23.77
C ASP A 309 -0.14 5.51 -24.58
N TRP A 310 0.24 4.31 -25.02
CA TRP A 310 1.44 4.10 -25.82
C TRP A 310 1.36 4.75 -27.20
N GLU A 311 0.19 4.82 -27.83
CA GLU A 311 0.00 5.52 -29.11
C GLU A 311 0.17 7.03 -28.97
N ILE A 312 -0.38 7.59 -27.88
CA ILE A 312 -0.22 9.02 -27.56
C ILE A 312 1.26 9.34 -27.37
N LEU A 313 1.97 8.52 -26.57
CA LEU A 313 3.39 8.70 -26.30
C LEU A 313 4.25 8.52 -27.55
N SER A 314 3.95 7.53 -28.41
CA SER A 314 4.61 7.33 -29.69
C SER A 314 4.42 8.54 -30.60
N ALA A 315 3.19 9.03 -30.76
CA ALA A 315 2.92 10.23 -31.59
C ALA A 315 3.66 11.46 -31.05
N LEU A 316 3.69 11.65 -29.74
CA LEU A 316 4.41 12.76 -29.09
C LEU A 316 5.92 12.64 -29.32
N SER A 317 6.49 11.44 -29.22
CA SER A 317 7.93 11.19 -29.40
C SER A 317 8.41 11.56 -30.81
N VAL A 318 7.61 11.25 -31.85
CA VAL A 318 7.88 11.63 -33.24
C VAL A 318 7.92 13.15 -33.39
N LEU A 319 6.93 13.86 -32.81
CA LEU A 319 6.87 15.32 -32.82
C LEU A 319 8.04 15.99 -32.09
N MET A 320 8.56 15.33 -31.08
CA MET A 320 9.73 15.79 -30.30
C MET A 320 11.07 15.44 -30.95
N GLY A 321 11.08 14.74 -32.10
CA GLY A 321 12.29 14.40 -32.84
C GLY A 321 13.02 13.16 -32.33
N TYR A 322 12.40 12.38 -31.43
CA TYR A 322 12.91 11.09 -30.93
C TYR A 322 11.84 10.01 -31.18
N PRO A 323 11.73 9.44 -32.38
CA PRO A 323 10.65 8.54 -32.72
C PRO A 323 10.74 7.21 -31.93
N ILE A 324 9.68 6.92 -31.18
CA ILE A 324 9.43 5.64 -30.54
C ILE A 324 8.19 5.06 -31.26
N GLU A 325 8.41 4.22 -32.25
CA GLU A 325 7.33 3.74 -33.14
C GLU A 325 7.09 2.25 -32.88
N TYR A 326 5.84 1.90 -32.58
CA TYR A 326 5.37 0.53 -32.47
C TYR A 326 4.11 0.36 -33.30
N GLY A 327 3.97 -0.79 -33.94
CA GLY A 327 2.77 -1.14 -34.68
C GLY A 327 1.63 -1.65 -33.81
N ASP A 328 1.96 -2.30 -32.68
CA ASP A 328 0.99 -2.80 -31.71
C ASP A 328 1.65 -3.05 -30.32
N ALA A 329 0.81 -3.36 -29.33
CA ALA A 329 1.27 -3.66 -27.97
C ALA A 329 2.17 -4.92 -27.88
N LYS A 330 2.13 -5.82 -28.88
CA LYS A 330 2.99 -7.02 -28.90
C LYS A 330 4.42 -6.67 -29.25
N GLU A 331 4.64 -5.64 -30.07
CA GLU A 331 5.97 -5.13 -30.37
C GLU A 331 6.60 -4.51 -29.12
N ILE A 332 5.81 -3.74 -28.35
CA ILE A 332 6.24 -3.21 -27.05
C ILE A 332 6.61 -4.38 -26.10
N PHE A 333 5.77 -5.41 -26.03
CA PHE A 333 6.04 -6.56 -25.18
C PHE A 333 7.28 -7.35 -25.63
N LYS A 334 7.58 -7.39 -26.93
CA LYS A 334 8.80 -7.98 -27.47
C LYS A 334 10.04 -7.21 -26.99
N GLU A 335 9.98 -5.90 -26.97
CA GLU A 335 11.05 -5.07 -26.40
C GLU A 335 11.20 -5.29 -24.88
N ILE A 336 10.11 -5.26 -24.11
CA ILE A 336 10.13 -5.58 -22.67
C ILE A 336 10.86 -6.89 -22.41
N ARG A 337 10.58 -7.94 -23.18
CA ARG A 337 11.23 -9.25 -23.04
C ARG A 337 12.74 -9.23 -23.35
N SER A 338 13.19 -8.33 -24.20
CA SER A 338 14.61 -8.16 -24.49
C SER A 338 15.35 -7.39 -23.40
N VAL A 339 14.64 -6.52 -22.68
CA VAL A 339 15.16 -5.67 -21.61
C VAL A 339 15.13 -6.37 -20.26
N ILE A 340 14.02 -7.05 -19.95
CA ILE A 340 13.76 -7.66 -18.64
C ILE A 340 13.80 -9.19 -18.77
N PRO A 341 14.89 -9.86 -18.33
CA PRO A 341 15.03 -11.31 -18.51
C PRO A 341 13.89 -12.15 -17.93
N GLY A 342 13.27 -11.71 -16.82
CA GLY A 342 12.13 -12.37 -16.20
C GLY A 342 10.86 -12.44 -17.06
N TYR A 343 10.74 -11.56 -18.06
CA TYR A 343 9.63 -11.52 -19.02
C TYR A 343 9.82 -12.43 -20.24
N ALA A 344 10.93 -13.13 -20.33
CA ALA A 344 11.25 -13.98 -21.48
C ALA A 344 10.20 -15.08 -21.76
N LEU A 345 9.42 -15.47 -20.75
CA LEU A 345 8.34 -16.44 -20.83
C LEU A 345 7.04 -15.80 -20.35
N LEU A 346 5.95 -15.97 -21.09
CA LEU A 346 4.61 -15.72 -20.56
C LEU A 346 4.34 -16.79 -19.50
N GLY A 347 4.33 -16.37 -18.24
CA GLY A 347 4.18 -17.25 -17.09
C GLY A 347 4.60 -16.56 -15.80
N PRO A 348 4.59 -17.26 -14.68
CA PRO A 348 5.07 -16.67 -13.43
C PRO A 348 6.52 -16.19 -13.63
N VAL A 349 6.76 -14.94 -13.29
CA VAL A 349 8.13 -14.43 -13.17
C VAL A 349 8.85 -15.35 -12.18
N PRO A 350 10.03 -15.88 -12.52
CA PRO A 350 10.75 -16.73 -11.59
C PRO A 350 10.87 -16.02 -10.25
N THR A 351 10.43 -16.67 -9.18
CA THR A 351 10.71 -16.18 -7.83
C THR A 351 12.21 -15.92 -7.76
N PRO A 352 12.66 -14.73 -7.38
CA PRO A 352 14.09 -14.49 -7.25
C PRO A 352 14.70 -15.61 -6.41
N PRO A 353 15.85 -16.14 -6.79
CA PRO A 353 16.51 -17.17 -6.01
C PRO A 353 16.61 -16.68 -4.56
N ARG A 354 16.63 -17.61 -3.61
CA ARG A 354 16.95 -17.26 -2.21
C ARG A 354 18.03 -16.20 -2.23
N PRO A 355 17.86 -15.08 -1.52
CA PRO A 355 18.97 -14.16 -1.37
C PRO A 355 20.16 -15.02 -0.95
N ASP A 356 21.23 -14.98 -1.73
CA ASP A 356 22.43 -15.70 -1.37
C ASP A 356 22.80 -15.32 0.07
N ALA A 357 23.41 -16.20 0.82
CA ALA A 357 23.90 -15.88 2.16
C ALA A 357 24.64 -14.55 2.17
N ALA A 358 25.36 -14.24 1.09
CA ALA A 358 26.03 -12.97 0.88
C ALA A 358 25.09 -11.75 0.89
N VAL A 359 23.86 -11.85 0.41
CA VAL A 359 22.90 -10.73 0.44
C VAL A 359 22.35 -10.52 1.85
N VAL A 360 22.06 -11.60 2.59
CA VAL A 360 21.70 -11.51 4.01
C VAL A 360 22.88 -10.96 4.82
N ASP A 361 24.08 -11.44 4.56
CA ASP A 361 25.31 -10.96 5.22
C ASP A 361 25.59 -9.49 4.87
N GLN A 362 25.39 -9.08 3.62
CA GLN A 362 25.54 -7.70 3.18
C GLN A 362 24.48 -6.78 3.81
N TYR A 363 23.24 -7.23 3.91
CA TYR A 363 22.16 -6.52 4.59
C TYR A 363 22.47 -6.36 6.09
N VAL A 364 22.99 -7.40 6.73
CA VAL A 364 23.43 -7.38 8.14
C VAL A 364 24.67 -6.47 8.35
N GLN A 365 25.58 -6.39 7.38
CA GLN A 365 26.81 -5.59 7.48
C GLN A 365 26.62 -4.11 7.13
N SER A 366 25.58 -3.75 6.37
CA SER A 366 25.35 -2.40 5.84
C SER A 366 24.70 -1.39 6.80
N GLY A 367 24.84 -1.55 8.13
CA GLY A 367 24.23 -0.65 9.13
C GLY A 367 22.92 -1.18 9.73
N TYR A 368 22.56 -2.41 9.44
CA TYR A 368 21.35 -3.08 9.91
C TYR A 368 21.15 -2.99 11.43
N ALA A 369 22.23 -3.03 12.22
CA ALA A 369 22.14 -2.96 13.68
C ALA A 369 21.53 -1.64 14.19
N GLU A 370 21.84 -0.49 13.57
CA GLU A 370 21.26 0.80 13.91
C GLU A 370 19.79 0.87 13.47
N ASP A 371 19.47 0.37 12.29
CA ASP A 371 18.12 0.30 11.75
C ASP A 371 17.23 -0.63 12.61
N VAL A 372 17.73 -1.81 13.01
CA VAL A 372 17.05 -2.71 13.94
C VAL A 372 16.72 -2.02 15.25
N MET A 373 17.67 -1.34 15.85
CA MET A 373 17.48 -0.63 17.12
C MET A 373 16.42 0.46 17.02
N HIS A 374 16.29 1.09 15.85
CA HIS A 374 15.22 2.07 15.60
C HIS A 374 13.85 1.41 15.44
N ARG A 375 13.77 0.33 14.68
CA ARG A 375 12.51 -0.37 14.36
C ARG A 375 11.92 -1.15 15.55
N TYR A 376 12.77 -1.65 16.46
CA TYR A 376 12.38 -2.46 17.60
C TYR A 376 12.07 -1.61 18.85
N ARG A 377 11.22 -0.58 18.66
CA ARG A 377 10.72 0.25 19.76
C ARG A 377 9.22 0.03 19.91
N VAL A 378 8.80 -0.32 21.11
CA VAL A 378 7.40 -0.12 21.48
C VAL A 378 7.24 1.39 21.66
N PRO A 379 6.29 2.04 20.97
CA PRO A 379 6.03 3.45 21.19
C PRO A 379 5.83 3.70 22.68
N GLY A 380 6.83 4.32 23.31
CA GLY A 380 6.79 4.68 24.73
C GLY A 380 5.75 5.77 24.97
N GLU A 381 5.43 6.04 26.20
CA GLU A 381 4.47 7.05 26.66
C GLU A 381 4.73 8.48 26.15
N GLY A 382 5.74 8.71 25.30
CA GLY A 382 6.19 10.03 24.84
C GLY A 382 6.06 10.32 23.33
N GLN A 383 5.84 9.33 22.42
CA GLN A 383 5.81 9.60 20.98
C GLN A 383 4.65 8.94 20.22
N GLY A 384 3.99 7.94 20.77
CA GLY A 384 2.71 7.48 20.25
C GLY A 384 1.65 8.36 20.87
N ALA A 385 0.87 9.03 20.09
CA ALA A 385 -0.25 9.88 20.43
C ALA A 385 -1.06 9.46 21.70
N ARG A 386 -0.49 9.60 22.89
CA ARG A 386 -1.22 10.14 24.01
C ARG A 386 -1.33 11.66 23.73
N GLY A 387 -1.84 12.02 22.56
CA GLY A 387 -2.58 13.25 22.45
C GLY A 387 -3.50 13.23 23.65
N LYS A 388 -3.51 14.27 24.46
CA LYS A 388 -4.47 14.51 25.52
C LYS A 388 -5.75 13.83 25.07
N ARG A 389 -6.29 12.84 25.84
CA ARG A 389 -7.65 12.37 25.62
C ARG A 389 -8.51 13.62 25.69
N TYR A 390 -8.71 14.23 24.52
CA TYR A 390 -9.78 15.19 24.37
C TYR A 390 -11.03 14.35 24.61
N GLU A 391 -11.78 14.66 25.64
CA GLU A 391 -13.10 14.10 25.83
C GLU A 391 -13.79 14.15 24.45
N GLN A 392 -14.14 12.96 23.90
CA GLN A 392 -14.82 12.77 22.62
C GLN A 392 -14.00 12.99 21.32
N SER A 393 -12.72 12.62 21.25
CA SER A 393 -12.00 12.57 19.99
C SER A 393 -11.88 11.14 19.44
N PHE A 394 -12.06 10.98 18.13
CA PHE A 394 -11.97 9.73 17.39
C PHE A 394 -10.78 9.77 16.43
N THR A 395 -10.26 8.60 16.07
CA THR A 395 -9.35 8.44 14.93
C THR A 395 -10.19 8.07 13.72
N LEU A 396 -10.30 8.97 12.75
CA LEU A 396 -10.90 8.69 11.45
C LEU A 396 -9.86 8.02 10.56
N VAL A 397 -10.21 6.88 9.97
CA VAL A 397 -9.39 6.16 8.99
C VAL A 397 -10.17 6.05 7.68
N LEU A 398 -9.52 6.41 6.56
CA LEU A 398 -10.07 6.14 5.24
C LEU A 398 -9.91 4.65 4.92
N SER A 399 -11.01 4.02 4.51
CA SER A 399 -11.09 2.58 4.25
C SER A 399 -11.60 2.29 2.85
N GLN A 400 -11.26 1.13 2.31
CA GLN A 400 -11.85 0.67 1.07
C GLN A 400 -13.23 0.05 1.30
N SER A 401 -14.06 0.05 0.27
CA SER A 401 -15.34 -0.66 0.21
C SER A 401 -15.22 -1.89 -0.69
N LEU A 402 -16.03 -2.91 -0.43
CA LEU A 402 -16.10 -4.09 -1.29
C LEU A 402 -16.66 -3.77 -2.69
N PHE A 403 -17.53 -2.78 -2.79
CA PHE A 403 -18.27 -2.49 -4.03
C PHE A 403 -17.62 -1.43 -4.90
N HIS A 404 -16.60 -0.75 -4.38
CA HIS A 404 -15.86 0.26 -5.11
C HIS A 404 -14.36 -0.05 -5.14
N SER A 405 -13.73 0.26 -6.28
CA SER A 405 -12.29 0.15 -6.50
C SER A 405 -11.80 1.44 -7.14
N GLY A 406 -11.11 2.26 -6.37
CA GLY A 406 -10.72 3.61 -6.78
C GLY A 406 -11.91 4.57 -6.98
N LYS A 407 -11.61 5.85 -7.17
CA LYS A 407 -12.63 6.90 -7.37
C LYS A 407 -13.40 6.76 -8.69
N PHE A 408 -12.82 6.17 -9.71
CA PHE A 408 -13.50 5.99 -11.00
C PHE A 408 -14.68 5.04 -10.91
N SER A 409 -14.69 4.11 -9.98
CA SER A 409 -15.82 3.21 -9.76
C SER A 409 -17.10 3.95 -9.34
N THR A 410 -16.98 5.12 -8.71
CA THR A 410 -18.13 5.98 -8.34
C THR A 410 -18.79 6.66 -9.56
N ARG A 411 -18.20 6.55 -10.75
CA ARG A 411 -18.81 6.98 -12.01
C ARG A 411 -19.67 5.89 -12.66
N ALA A 412 -19.62 4.67 -12.13
CA ALA A 412 -20.40 3.53 -12.64
C ALA A 412 -21.76 3.46 -11.93
N LYS A 413 -22.84 3.79 -12.66
CA LYS A 413 -24.20 3.81 -12.12
C LYS A 413 -24.58 2.52 -11.40
N GLY A 414 -24.25 1.35 -11.96
CA GLY A 414 -24.58 0.06 -11.34
C GLY A 414 -23.89 -0.18 -10.00
N LEU A 415 -22.72 0.41 -9.76
CA LEU A 415 -22.06 0.35 -8.47
C LEU A 415 -22.67 1.35 -7.48
N LEU A 416 -23.04 2.54 -7.95
CA LEU A 416 -23.76 3.53 -7.14
C LEU A 416 -25.17 3.06 -6.76
N ASP A 417 -25.81 2.18 -7.54
CA ASP A 417 -27.09 1.58 -7.15
C ASP A 417 -26.94 0.63 -5.95
N VAL A 418 -25.73 0.12 -5.68
CA VAL A 418 -25.41 -0.75 -4.54
C VAL A 418 -24.89 0.06 -3.34
N GLU A 419 -23.99 0.99 -3.57
CA GLU A 419 -23.40 1.88 -2.57
C GLU A 419 -23.29 3.29 -3.15
N ALA A 420 -24.31 4.10 -2.84
CA ALA A 420 -24.51 5.41 -3.46
C ALA A 420 -23.63 6.50 -2.87
N ASP A 421 -23.25 6.37 -1.60
CA ASP A 421 -22.57 7.41 -0.82
C ASP A 421 -21.66 6.83 0.27
N GLY A 422 -20.72 7.64 0.73
CA GLY A 422 -19.88 7.30 1.88
C GLY A 422 -20.63 7.53 3.20
N LYS A 423 -20.55 6.53 4.10
CA LYS A 423 -21.10 6.62 5.46
C LYS A 423 -20.01 6.49 6.50
N LEU A 424 -20.12 7.26 7.59
CA LEU A 424 -19.22 7.16 8.72
C LEU A 424 -19.54 5.90 9.53
N ALA A 425 -18.64 4.93 9.53
CA ALA A 425 -18.81 3.77 10.38
C ALA A 425 -18.37 4.08 11.81
N LEU A 426 -19.23 3.79 12.77
CA LEU A 426 -19.05 4.05 14.20
C LEU A 426 -19.42 2.80 15.00
N ASN A 427 -18.66 2.52 16.08
CA ASN A 427 -18.99 1.44 17.00
C ASN A 427 -20.37 1.68 17.64
N ALA A 428 -21.23 0.66 17.66
CA ALA A 428 -22.60 0.78 18.18
C ALA A 428 -22.65 1.21 19.66
N ILE A 429 -21.66 0.77 20.49
CA ILE A 429 -21.59 1.15 21.92
C ILE A 429 -21.20 2.64 22.04
N GLU A 430 -20.26 3.11 21.23
CA GLU A 430 -19.84 4.52 21.24
C GLU A 430 -20.93 5.42 20.67
N ALA A 431 -21.63 4.98 19.61
CA ALA A 431 -22.80 5.68 19.07
C ALA A 431 -23.86 5.89 20.16
N GLY A 432 -24.15 4.86 20.96
CA GLY A 432 -25.08 4.96 22.10
C GLY A 432 -24.64 5.99 23.14
N LYS A 433 -23.34 6.11 23.44
CA LYS A 433 -22.82 7.16 24.33
C LYS A 433 -22.99 8.57 23.79
N LEU A 434 -23.01 8.72 22.45
CA LEU A 434 -23.21 9.98 21.75
C LEU A 434 -24.69 10.26 21.42
N ASN A 435 -25.62 9.40 21.83
CA ASN A 435 -27.04 9.42 21.47
C ASN A 435 -27.26 9.44 19.94
N MET A 436 -26.45 8.64 19.21
CA MET A 436 -26.53 8.48 17.75
C MET A 436 -27.09 7.11 17.41
N THR A 437 -27.84 7.05 16.30
CA THR A 437 -28.44 5.84 15.75
C THR A 437 -28.06 5.67 14.27
N GLU A 438 -28.32 4.48 13.71
CA GLU A 438 -28.14 4.21 12.28
C GLU A 438 -28.84 5.27 11.42
N GLY A 439 -28.13 5.85 10.46
CA GLY A 439 -28.66 6.85 9.54
C GLY A 439 -28.68 8.29 10.06
N ASP A 440 -28.29 8.56 11.31
CA ASP A 440 -28.22 9.93 11.82
C ASP A 440 -27.19 10.76 11.00
N ARG A 441 -27.56 12.02 10.71
CA ARG A 441 -26.62 12.96 10.10
C ARG A 441 -25.64 13.47 11.15
N VAL A 442 -24.37 13.49 10.77
CA VAL A 442 -23.28 13.93 11.64
C VAL A 442 -22.34 14.88 10.93
N ARG A 443 -21.83 15.82 11.68
CA ARG A 443 -20.68 16.66 11.32
C ARG A 443 -19.43 16.03 11.91
N VAL A 444 -18.42 15.78 11.07
CA VAL A 444 -17.11 15.30 11.46
C VAL A 444 -16.12 16.41 11.17
N TYR A 445 -15.32 16.81 12.16
CA TYR A 445 -14.48 18.00 12.02
C TYR A 445 -13.22 17.95 12.87
N ASN A 446 -12.24 18.72 12.45
CA ASN A 446 -11.02 19.05 13.20
C ASN A 446 -10.55 20.47 12.84
N GLU A 447 -9.33 20.83 13.25
CA GLU A 447 -8.76 22.16 12.94
C GLU A 447 -8.47 22.39 11.44
N ARG A 448 -8.48 21.34 10.62
CA ARG A 448 -8.18 21.42 9.17
C ARG A 448 -9.41 21.61 8.32
N GLY A 449 -10.52 21.01 8.71
CA GLY A 449 -11.75 21.05 7.92
C GLY A 449 -12.91 20.33 8.58
N GLU A 450 -13.96 20.14 7.80
CA GLU A 450 -15.16 19.43 8.21
C GLU A 450 -15.84 18.71 7.05
N MET A 451 -16.61 17.68 7.37
CA MET A 451 -17.53 17.02 6.46
C MET A 451 -18.85 16.71 7.14
N THR A 452 -19.92 16.60 6.36
CA THR A 452 -21.21 16.12 6.82
C THR A 452 -21.55 14.81 6.12
N THR A 453 -21.94 13.80 6.89
CA THR A 453 -22.29 12.47 6.37
C THR A 453 -23.32 11.81 7.26
N THR A 454 -23.70 10.57 6.95
CA THR A 454 -24.58 9.73 7.77
C THR A 454 -23.80 8.66 8.51
N VAL A 455 -24.29 8.27 9.68
CA VAL A 455 -23.69 7.21 10.50
C VAL A 455 -24.15 5.84 10.02
N THR A 456 -23.23 4.88 10.00
CA THR A 456 -23.54 3.45 9.94
C THR A 456 -22.89 2.72 11.12
N LEU A 457 -23.66 1.86 11.78
CA LEU A 457 -23.21 1.19 13.00
C LEU A 457 -22.46 -0.10 12.69
N ARG A 458 -21.37 -0.34 13.43
CA ARG A 458 -20.52 -1.55 13.31
C ARG A 458 -20.17 -2.11 14.69
N ASP A 459 -20.53 -3.35 14.97
CA ASP A 459 -20.38 -3.95 16.31
C ASP A 459 -18.93 -4.25 16.71
N ARG A 460 -18.03 -4.37 15.73
CA ARG A 460 -16.64 -4.81 15.95
C ARG A 460 -15.59 -3.76 15.61
N LEU A 461 -15.99 -2.51 15.48
CA LEU A 461 -15.02 -1.44 15.30
C LEU A 461 -14.31 -1.17 16.63
N PRO A 462 -12.97 -1.09 16.68
CA PRO A 462 -12.25 -0.75 17.90
C PRO A 462 -12.70 0.58 18.52
N ASP A 463 -12.68 0.68 19.84
CA ASP A 463 -13.05 1.90 20.55
C ASP A 463 -12.18 3.09 20.11
N GLY A 464 -12.81 4.23 19.88
CA GLY A 464 -12.16 5.46 19.43
C GLY A 464 -11.77 5.48 17.95
N LEU A 465 -12.13 4.43 17.18
CA LEU A 465 -11.89 4.36 15.75
C LEU A 465 -13.19 4.57 14.99
N VAL A 466 -13.13 5.41 13.94
CA VAL A 466 -14.22 5.57 12.95
C VAL A 466 -13.66 5.45 11.57
N THR A 467 -14.45 4.96 10.61
CA THR A 467 -13.99 4.79 9.23
C THR A 467 -14.92 5.44 8.24
N PHE A 468 -14.36 5.87 7.13
CA PHE A 468 -15.10 6.45 6.01
C PHE A 468 -14.54 5.89 4.68
N PRO A 469 -15.41 5.53 3.71
CA PRO A 469 -14.94 5.00 2.44
C PRO A 469 -14.15 6.04 1.64
N GLU A 470 -12.92 5.72 1.25
CA GLU A 470 -12.03 6.61 0.50
C GLU A 470 -12.54 6.98 -0.89
N HIS A 471 -13.41 6.17 -1.45
CA HIS A 471 -14.00 6.40 -2.79
C HIS A 471 -14.91 7.63 -2.84
N PHE A 472 -15.41 8.07 -1.68
CA PHE A 472 -16.29 9.22 -1.48
C PHE A 472 -15.61 10.33 -0.65
N ASP A 473 -14.29 10.38 -0.65
CA ASP A 473 -13.48 11.12 0.32
C ASP A 473 -13.28 12.61 0.02
N GLU A 474 -13.88 13.19 -1.02
CA GLU A 474 -13.63 14.59 -1.41
C GLU A 474 -13.69 15.57 -0.23
N GLN A 475 -14.67 15.42 0.67
CA GLN A 475 -14.76 16.21 1.88
C GLN A 475 -13.84 15.67 3.01
N ALA A 476 -13.70 14.35 3.11
CA ALA A 476 -12.91 13.70 4.15
C ALA A 476 -11.41 14.01 4.01
N LEU A 477 -10.90 14.20 2.80
CA LEU A 477 -9.52 14.61 2.55
C LEU A 477 -9.17 15.95 3.21
N SER A 478 -10.14 16.85 3.37
CA SER A 478 -9.92 18.13 4.07
C SER A 478 -9.54 17.95 5.54
N LEU A 479 -9.93 16.84 6.14
CA LEU A 479 -9.64 16.48 7.54
C LEU A 479 -8.26 15.84 7.71
N MET A 480 -7.66 15.34 6.61
CA MET A 480 -6.45 14.51 6.67
C MET A 480 -5.18 15.37 6.78
N PRO A 481 -4.26 15.02 7.70
CA PRO A 481 -2.92 15.55 7.68
C PRO A 481 -2.14 14.94 6.50
N LEU A 482 -1.18 15.65 5.97
CA LEU A 482 -0.15 15.08 5.11
C LEU A 482 1.13 14.92 5.91
N THR A 483 1.61 13.70 6.06
CA THR A 483 2.92 13.39 6.62
C THR A 483 3.72 12.66 5.56
N ILE A 484 4.98 13.03 5.37
CA ILE A 484 5.87 12.39 4.42
C ILE A 484 6.87 11.55 5.21
N ASP A 485 7.09 10.32 4.81
CA ASP A 485 8.14 9.48 5.38
C ASP A 485 9.51 9.97 4.87
N ASP A 486 10.38 10.34 5.79
CA ASP A 486 11.68 10.95 5.45
C ASP A 486 12.63 9.97 4.74
N ARG A 487 12.40 8.66 4.87
CA ARG A 487 13.25 7.62 4.25
C ARG A 487 12.79 7.26 2.84
N THR A 488 11.47 7.22 2.63
CA THR A 488 10.88 6.74 1.38
C THR A 488 10.24 7.84 0.54
N GLY A 489 9.98 9.01 1.13
CA GLY A 489 9.22 10.08 0.48
C GLY A 489 7.73 9.76 0.28
N VAL A 490 7.24 8.65 0.84
CA VAL A 490 5.83 8.23 0.71
C VAL A 490 4.93 9.14 1.54
N PRO A 491 3.85 9.68 0.96
CA PRO A 491 2.89 10.49 1.70
C PRO A 491 1.92 9.62 2.48
N TYR A 492 1.71 9.95 3.77
CA TYR A 492 0.72 9.35 4.64
C TYR A 492 -0.38 10.36 4.96
N TYR A 493 -1.63 10.04 4.63
CA TYR A 493 -2.78 10.92 4.85
C TYR A 493 -4.10 10.16 5.08
N ARG A 494 -4.03 8.91 5.53
CA ARG A 494 -5.22 8.04 5.66
C ARG A 494 -5.83 8.00 7.05
N ALA A 495 -5.27 8.75 8.02
CA ALA A 495 -5.78 8.81 9.38
C ALA A 495 -5.73 10.24 9.92
N ALA A 496 -6.76 10.65 10.66
CA ALA A 496 -6.85 11.95 11.32
C ALA A 496 -7.59 11.86 12.65
N HIS A 497 -7.23 12.72 13.60
CA HIS A 497 -8.05 12.93 14.79
C HIS A 497 -9.21 13.86 14.46
N VAL A 498 -10.43 13.46 14.84
CA VAL A 498 -11.66 14.18 14.54
C VAL A 498 -12.59 14.21 15.75
N LYS A 499 -13.50 15.19 15.74
CA LYS A 499 -14.68 15.24 16.59
C LYS A 499 -15.92 14.95 15.77
N ILE A 500 -16.95 14.40 16.42
CA ILE A 500 -18.20 14.03 15.78
C ILE A 500 -19.35 14.64 16.58
N GLU A 501 -20.25 15.31 15.91
CA GLU A 501 -21.48 15.82 16.51
C GLU A 501 -22.69 15.56 15.64
N ARG A 502 -23.83 15.32 16.26
CA ARG A 502 -25.09 15.12 15.55
C ARG A 502 -25.57 16.45 14.96
N VAL A 503 -26.02 16.41 13.72
CA VAL A 503 -26.63 17.55 13.05
C VAL A 503 -28.13 17.29 12.98
N PRO A 504 -28.97 18.32 13.23
CA PRO A 504 -30.44 18.19 13.14
C PRO A 504 -30.93 17.70 11.78
#